data_163015f4a3cbef7713058f9f2f9cb442
#
_entry.id   163015f4a3cbef7713058f9f2f9cb442
#
_cell.length_a   1.000
_cell.length_b   1.000
_cell.length_c   1.000
_cell.angle_alpha   90.00
_cell.angle_beta   90.00
_cell.angle_gamma   90.00
#
_symmetry.space_group_name_H-M   'P 1'
#
loop_
_entity.id
_entity.type
_entity.pdbx_description
1 polymer ?
#
loop_
_entity_poly.entity_id
_entity_poly.type
_entity_poly.pdbx_seq_one_letter_code
_entity_poly.pdbx_strand_id
1 'polypeptide(L)'
;MLKTMIKASQMANLTDARYFAAWGVEYMGFCIDPNAAESLSITEFKAMKEWLVGPKIVGEFMGLNQAEELLPWIEKLGLQAIQLGPFSSLTAAKELAQHTQIIKEDVLESLDDLPQLASTYAEWQPYTAFFLLDLERNNMHWKDLNPQQKAQLAELAQTYPLCLSLPFEAPELDDILALGIKGLSLKGGEEEKVGYKSFDELDDIYEVLMED
;
A
#
# COMPACT_ATOMS: atom_id res chain seq x y z
N MET A 1 -4.37 12.44 15.82
CA MET A 1 -3.61 11.28 15.26
C MET A 1 -4.54 10.58 14.31
N LEU A 2 -4.06 9.81 13.32
CA LEU A 2 -4.98 9.06 12.46
C LEU A 2 -5.46 7.79 13.18
N LYS A 3 -6.75 7.46 13.03
CA LYS A 3 -7.40 6.27 13.63
C LYS A 3 -6.80 4.93 13.15
N THR A 4 -6.12 4.92 12.00
CA THR A 4 -5.47 3.73 11.43
C THR A 4 -4.21 4.10 10.67
N MET A 5 -3.35 3.12 10.40
CA MET A 5 -2.18 3.29 9.55
C MET A 5 -2.58 3.65 8.12
N ILE A 6 -1.94 4.65 7.55
CA ILE A 6 -2.10 4.97 6.12
C ILE A 6 -0.77 4.73 5.38
N LYS A 7 -0.88 4.00 4.27
CA LYS A 7 0.14 3.87 3.26
C LYS A 7 -0.28 4.69 2.03
N ALA A 8 0.45 5.76 1.74
CA ALA A 8 0.32 6.43 0.45
C ALA A 8 1.04 5.60 -0.62
N SER A 9 0.35 5.22 -1.70
CA SER A 9 0.85 4.33 -2.74
C SER A 9 1.07 5.05 -4.07
N GLN A 10 2.04 4.59 -4.84
CA GLN A 10 2.30 5.02 -6.22
C GLN A 10 2.51 6.53 -6.35
N MET A 11 3.26 7.14 -5.43
CA MET A 11 3.57 8.55 -5.49
C MET A 11 4.38 8.87 -6.76
N ALA A 12 3.78 9.64 -7.66
CA ALA A 12 4.35 10.00 -8.96
C ALA A 12 4.85 11.45 -9.04
N ASN A 13 4.47 12.29 -8.09
CA ASN A 13 4.84 13.71 -8.06
C ASN A 13 4.99 14.24 -6.64
N LEU A 14 5.68 15.38 -6.50
CA LEU A 14 5.97 15.98 -5.21
C LEU A 14 4.72 16.57 -4.52
N THR A 15 3.71 16.98 -5.29
CA THR A 15 2.48 17.57 -4.73
C THR A 15 1.74 16.53 -3.89
N ASP A 16 1.51 15.34 -4.46
CA ASP A 16 0.88 14.22 -3.74
C ASP A 16 1.72 13.79 -2.54
N ALA A 17 3.03 13.63 -2.74
CA ALA A 17 3.91 13.20 -1.68
C ALA A 17 3.91 14.18 -0.48
N ARG A 18 3.88 15.49 -0.73
CA ARG A 18 3.78 16.51 0.33
C ARG A 18 2.42 16.52 0.98
N TYR A 19 1.34 16.34 0.22
CA TYR A 19 -0.01 16.25 0.75
C TYR A 19 -0.11 15.11 1.76
N PHE A 20 0.25 13.88 1.37
CA PHE A 20 0.22 12.74 2.27
C PHE A 20 1.18 12.87 3.47
N ALA A 21 2.37 13.45 3.26
CA ALA A 21 3.29 13.69 4.36
C ALA A 21 2.72 14.67 5.40
N ALA A 22 1.96 15.70 4.96
CA ALA A 22 1.31 16.65 5.85
C ALA A 22 0.24 15.99 6.74
N TRP A 23 -0.45 14.96 6.24
CA TRP A 23 -1.40 14.16 7.01
C TRP A 23 -0.73 13.13 7.94
N GLY A 24 0.60 12.99 7.87
CA GLY A 24 1.35 12.11 8.77
C GLY A 24 1.19 10.62 8.48
N VAL A 25 1.10 10.26 7.20
CA VAL A 25 1.05 8.85 6.77
C VAL A 25 2.29 8.08 7.24
N GLU A 26 2.13 6.80 7.58
CA GLU A 26 3.26 6.01 8.09
C GLU A 26 4.19 5.51 6.97
N TYR A 27 3.63 5.15 5.83
CA TYR A 27 4.36 4.63 4.68
C TYR A 27 4.06 5.43 3.43
N MET A 28 5.09 5.64 2.59
CA MET A 28 4.97 6.33 1.32
C MET A 28 5.67 5.54 0.22
N GLY A 29 4.89 5.01 -0.71
CA GLY A 29 5.32 4.11 -1.78
C GLY A 29 5.61 4.83 -3.09
N PHE A 30 6.70 4.44 -3.71
CA PHE A 30 7.15 4.93 -5.02
C PHE A 30 7.39 3.75 -5.95
N CYS A 31 6.70 3.73 -7.09
CA CYS A 31 7.00 2.77 -8.13
C CYS A 31 8.36 3.13 -8.76
N ILE A 32 9.38 2.37 -8.42
CA ILE A 32 10.75 2.53 -8.93
C ILE A 32 11.24 1.27 -9.64
N ASP A 33 10.33 0.34 -9.95
CA ASP A 33 10.61 -0.88 -10.70
C ASP A 33 10.88 -0.52 -12.16
N PRO A 34 12.10 -0.76 -12.69
CA PRO A 34 12.44 -0.38 -14.07
C PRO A 34 11.63 -1.13 -15.12
N ASN A 35 10.94 -2.21 -14.73
CA ASN A 35 10.08 -2.99 -15.62
C ASN A 35 8.62 -2.51 -15.64
N ALA A 36 8.25 -1.57 -14.75
CA ALA A 36 6.91 -1.01 -14.71
C ALA A 36 6.77 0.18 -15.68
N ALA A 37 5.62 0.29 -16.33
CA ALA A 37 5.34 1.35 -17.31
C ALA A 37 5.35 2.76 -16.70
N GLU A 38 4.91 2.87 -15.44
CA GLU A 38 4.78 4.15 -14.71
C GLU A 38 5.88 4.31 -13.63
N SER A 39 7.05 3.74 -13.90
CA SER A 39 8.18 3.83 -12.98
C SER A 39 8.81 5.21 -12.96
N LEU A 40 9.07 5.72 -11.77
CA LEU A 40 9.89 6.91 -11.58
C LEU A 40 11.36 6.61 -11.91
N SER A 41 12.02 7.56 -12.56
CA SER A 41 13.48 7.51 -12.63
C SER A 41 14.10 7.69 -11.24
N ILE A 42 15.31 7.14 -11.05
CA ILE A 42 16.07 7.32 -9.80
C ILE A 42 16.29 8.80 -9.46
N THR A 43 16.43 9.65 -10.48
CA THR A 43 16.64 11.09 -10.30
C THR A 43 15.39 11.76 -9.74
N GLU A 44 14.22 11.47 -10.31
CA GLU A 44 12.94 12.00 -9.83
C GLU A 44 12.63 11.51 -8.41
N PHE A 45 12.80 10.20 -8.16
CA PHE A 45 12.62 9.62 -6.83
C PHE A 45 13.50 10.32 -5.78
N LYS A 46 14.81 10.50 -6.05
CA LYS A 46 15.72 11.17 -5.12
C LYS A 46 15.33 12.61 -4.87
N ALA A 47 14.96 13.34 -5.93
CA ALA A 47 14.53 14.73 -5.83
C ALA A 47 13.27 14.85 -4.94
N MET A 48 12.31 13.95 -5.05
CA MET A 48 11.14 13.94 -4.17
C MET A 48 11.48 13.54 -2.73
N LYS A 49 12.28 12.48 -2.56
CA LYS A 49 12.66 11.98 -1.24
C LYS A 49 13.35 13.03 -0.36
N GLU A 50 14.15 13.92 -0.94
CA GLU A 50 14.85 15.00 -0.21
C GLU A 50 13.89 15.97 0.52
N TRP A 51 12.65 16.08 0.06
CA TRP A 51 11.61 16.94 0.64
C TRP A 51 10.73 16.27 1.68
N LEU A 52 10.90 14.96 1.88
CA LEU A 52 10.00 14.15 2.71
C LEU A 52 10.65 13.84 4.06
N VAL A 53 9.92 14.17 5.12
CA VAL A 53 10.29 13.85 6.49
C VAL A 53 9.08 13.24 7.19
N GLY A 54 9.28 12.15 7.87
CA GLY A 54 8.24 11.46 8.64
C GLY A 54 7.90 10.07 8.09
N PRO A 55 7.32 9.94 6.89
CA PRO A 55 6.95 8.65 6.36
C PRO A 55 8.14 7.72 6.12
N LYS A 56 7.93 6.41 6.32
CA LYS A 56 8.85 5.37 5.85
C LYS A 56 8.76 5.27 4.33
N ILE A 57 9.90 5.38 3.66
CA ILE A 57 9.98 5.33 2.20
C ILE A 57 9.96 3.88 1.74
N VAL A 58 9.01 3.57 0.86
CA VAL A 58 8.76 2.23 0.30
C VAL A 58 9.10 2.22 -1.18
N GLY A 59 9.94 1.28 -1.62
CA GLY A 59 10.08 0.95 -3.03
C GLY A 59 9.02 -0.08 -3.43
N GLU A 60 8.24 0.23 -4.45
CA GLU A 60 7.20 -0.66 -4.98
C GLU A 60 7.73 -1.39 -6.22
N PHE A 61 7.76 -2.74 -6.15
CA PHE A 61 8.31 -3.61 -7.17
C PHE A 61 7.30 -4.68 -7.59
N MET A 62 6.93 -4.68 -8.86
CA MET A 62 5.98 -5.62 -9.44
C MET A 62 6.65 -6.65 -10.35
N GLY A 63 7.69 -6.26 -11.05
CA GLY A 63 8.42 -7.08 -12.02
C GLY A 63 9.71 -7.65 -11.45
N LEU A 64 10.45 -6.89 -10.66
CA LEU A 64 11.62 -7.38 -9.93
C LEU A 64 11.16 -8.18 -8.71
N ASN A 65 11.61 -9.43 -8.60
CA ASN A 65 11.12 -10.34 -7.57
C ASN A 65 12.19 -11.26 -6.96
N GLN A 66 13.45 -11.14 -7.40
CA GLN A 66 14.58 -11.88 -6.86
C GLN A 66 15.38 -11.00 -5.89
N ALA A 67 15.92 -11.61 -4.83
CA ALA A 67 16.64 -10.86 -3.81
C ALA A 67 17.89 -10.16 -4.37
N GLU A 68 18.62 -10.82 -5.24
CA GLU A 68 19.85 -10.29 -5.87
C GLU A 68 19.57 -9.03 -6.72
N GLU A 69 18.37 -8.94 -7.29
CA GLU A 69 17.94 -7.78 -8.08
C GLU A 69 17.53 -6.59 -7.19
N LEU A 70 16.91 -6.88 -6.03
CA LEU A 70 16.30 -5.89 -5.14
C LEU A 70 17.27 -5.32 -4.10
N LEU A 71 18.22 -6.12 -3.59
CA LEU A 71 19.19 -5.68 -2.59
C LEU A 71 19.94 -4.40 -2.98
N PRO A 72 20.44 -4.24 -4.23
CA PRO A 72 21.11 -3.01 -4.63
C PRO A 72 20.22 -1.76 -4.56
N TRP A 73 18.90 -1.90 -4.78
CA TRP A 73 17.94 -0.80 -4.67
C TRP A 73 17.73 -0.39 -3.22
N ILE A 74 17.58 -1.36 -2.33
CA ILE A 74 17.42 -1.13 -0.89
C ILE A 74 18.59 -0.31 -0.35
N GLU A 75 19.82 -0.76 -0.61
CA GLU A 75 21.03 -0.12 -0.11
C GLU A 75 21.28 1.25 -0.74
N LYS A 76 21.24 1.33 -2.08
CA LYS A 76 21.55 2.55 -2.84
C LYS A 76 20.56 3.69 -2.59
N LEU A 77 19.30 3.36 -2.36
CA LEU A 77 18.23 4.34 -2.18
C LEU A 77 17.83 4.53 -0.71
N GLY A 78 18.36 3.71 0.19
CA GLY A 78 18.05 3.74 1.62
C GLY A 78 16.54 3.55 1.85
N LEU A 79 15.98 2.48 1.26
CA LEU A 79 14.58 2.14 1.41
C LEU A 79 14.32 1.53 2.78
N GLN A 80 13.30 2.01 3.48
CA GLN A 80 12.93 1.51 4.80
C GLN A 80 11.94 0.35 4.73
N ALA A 81 11.28 0.20 3.59
CA ALA A 81 10.48 -0.96 3.23
C ALA A 81 10.49 -1.18 1.72
N ILE A 82 10.16 -2.40 1.30
CA ILE A 82 9.84 -2.72 -0.09
C ILE A 82 8.50 -3.42 -0.16
N GLN A 83 7.75 -3.12 -1.21
CA GLN A 83 6.52 -3.81 -1.57
C GLN A 83 6.84 -4.82 -2.66
N LEU A 84 6.53 -6.07 -2.39
CA LEU A 84 6.70 -7.20 -3.30
C LEU A 84 5.35 -7.58 -3.89
N GLY A 85 5.26 -7.63 -5.22
CA GLY A 85 4.06 -7.99 -5.94
C GLY A 85 3.66 -9.47 -5.81
N PRO A 86 2.53 -9.87 -6.41
CA PRO A 86 1.93 -11.21 -6.25
C PRO A 86 2.85 -12.36 -6.64
N PHE A 87 3.75 -12.14 -7.60
CA PHE A 87 4.63 -13.17 -8.18
C PHE A 87 5.97 -13.34 -7.46
N SER A 88 6.18 -12.61 -6.38
CA SER A 88 7.41 -12.71 -5.59
C SER A 88 7.46 -14.03 -4.80
N SER A 89 8.66 -14.59 -4.66
CA SER A 89 8.86 -15.84 -3.94
C SER A 89 9.06 -15.62 -2.45
N LEU A 90 8.61 -16.59 -1.64
CA LEU A 90 8.88 -16.61 -0.21
C LEU A 90 10.40 -16.67 0.08
N THR A 91 11.18 -17.31 -0.79
CA THR A 91 12.63 -17.38 -0.66
C THR A 91 13.27 -16.01 -0.74
N ALA A 92 12.89 -15.21 -1.75
CA ALA A 92 13.35 -13.84 -1.87
C ALA A 92 12.93 -12.99 -0.66
N ALA A 93 11.68 -13.12 -0.19
CA ALA A 93 11.21 -12.41 1.00
C ALA A 93 12.00 -12.73 2.26
N LYS A 94 12.36 -14.00 2.48
CA LYS A 94 13.20 -14.44 3.63
C LYS A 94 14.56 -13.77 3.65
N GLU A 95 15.20 -13.63 2.49
CA GLU A 95 16.49 -12.98 2.36
C GLU A 95 16.36 -11.46 2.56
N LEU A 96 15.43 -10.83 1.85
CA LEU A 96 15.21 -9.37 1.88
C LEU A 96 14.76 -8.87 3.25
N ALA A 97 14.01 -9.67 4.02
CA ALA A 97 13.57 -9.32 5.37
C ALA A 97 14.71 -9.11 6.37
N GLN A 98 15.93 -9.56 6.05
CA GLN A 98 17.12 -9.31 6.86
C GLN A 98 17.67 -7.89 6.66
N HIS A 99 17.24 -7.19 5.60
CA HIS A 99 17.77 -5.88 5.19
C HIS A 99 16.73 -4.75 5.31
N THR A 100 15.44 -5.06 5.15
CA THR A 100 14.38 -4.05 5.15
C THR A 100 13.03 -4.66 5.54
N GLN A 101 12.02 -3.83 5.79
CA GLN A 101 10.65 -4.29 5.99
C GLN A 101 10.03 -4.75 4.67
N ILE A 102 9.31 -5.86 4.70
CA ILE A 102 8.59 -6.39 3.54
C ILE A 102 7.11 -6.09 3.66
N ILE A 103 6.52 -5.57 2.59
CA ILE A 103 5.09 -5.47 2.37
C ILE A 103 4.74 -6.48 1.27
N LYS A 104 3.89 -7.46 1.57
CA LYS A 104 3.44 -8.43 0.55
C LYS A 104 2.15 -7.92 -0.06
N GLU A 105 2.19 -7.63 -1.35
CA GLU A 105 0.99 -7.25 -2.10
C GLU A 105 0.37 -8.48 -2.77
N ASP A 106 -0.95 -8.59 -2.66
CA ASP A 106 -1.76 -9.53 -3.41
C ASP A 106 -2.92 -8.81 -4.10
N VAL A 107 -3.21 -9.25 -5.31
CA VAL A 107 -4.31 -8.76 -6.15
C VAL A 107 -5.23 -9.94 -6.41
N LEU A 108 -6.52 -9.79 -6.11
CA LEU A 108 -7.51 -10.83 -6.37
C LEU A 108 -8.31 -10.52 -7.63
N GLU A 109 -8.55 -11.53 -8.45
CA GLU A 109 -9.51 -11.44 -9.55
C GLU A 109 -10.94 -11.61 -9.06
N SER A 110 -11.12 -12.39 -7.98
CA SER A 110 -12.39 -12.61 -7.31
C SER A 110 -12.22 -12.69 -5.81
N LEU A 111 -13.17 -12.18 -5.05
CA LEU A 111 -13.21 -12.33 -3.59
C LEU A 111 -13.52 -13.76 -3.14
N ASP A 112 -13.95 -14.64 -4.04
CA ASP A 112 -14.09 -16.06 -3.76
C ASP A 112 -12.73 -16.74 -3.49
N ASP A 113 -11.63 -16.09 -3.88
CA ASP A 113 -10.26 -16.55 -3.64
C ASP A 113 -9.70 -16.14 -2.25
N LEU A 114 -10.41 -15.32 -1.48
CA LEU A 114 -9.98 -14.87 -0.12
C LEU A 114 -9.56 -16.04 0.80
N PRO A 115 -10.28 -17.17 0.86
CA PRO A 115 -9.88 -18.29 1.74
C PRO A 115 -8.50 -18.86 1.40
N GLN A 116 -8.03 -18.72 0.15
CA GLN A 116 -6.73 -19.22 -0.28
C GLN A 116 -5.58 -18.36 0.23
N LEU A 117 -5.82 -17.07 0.47
CA LEU A 117 -4.81 -16.14 1.00
C LEU A 117 -4.35 -16.52 2.41
N ALA A 118 -5.23 -17.07 3.25
CA ALA A 118 -4.89 -17.41 4.62
C ALA A 118 -3.69 -18.37 4.72
N SER A 119 -3.61 -19.37 3.83
CA SER A 119 -2.48 -20.30 3.78
C SER A 119 -1.19 -19.62 3.35
N THR A 120 -1.26 -18.75 2.35
CA THR A 120 -0.12 -17.95 1.88
C THR A 120 0.37 -17.00 2.96
N TYR A 121 -0.56 -16.30 3.63
CA TYR A 121 -0.22 -15.35 4.68
C TYR A 121 0.42 -16.02 5.90
N ALA A 122 -0.02 -17.24 6.27
CA ALA A 122 0.61 -18.01 7.34
C ALA A 122 2.11 -18.28 7.07
N GLU A 123 2.47 -18.57 5.83
CA GLU A 123 3.87 -18.82 5.44
C GLU A 123 4.71 -17.53 5.38
N TRP A 124 4.11 -16.42 4.95
CA TRP A 124 4.78 -15.14 4.76
C TRP A 124 4.86 -14.29 6.01
N GLN A 125 3.95 -14.46 6.97
CA GLN A 125 3.82 -13.62 8.17
C GLN A 125 5.14 -13.41 8.94
N PRO A 126 6.02 -14.42 9.13
CA PRO A 126 7.28 -14.21 9.85
C PRO A 126 8.25 -13.22 9.18
N TYR A 127 8.06 -12.91 7.92
CA TYR A 127 8.97 -12.11 7.09
C TYR A 127 8.33 -10.81 6.60
N THR A 128 7.06 -10.57 6.93
CA THR A 128 6.25 -9.49 6.36
C THR A 128 5.77 -8.54 7.45
N ALA A 129 5.94 -7.25 7.25
CA ALA A 129 5.45 -6.23 8.16
C ALA A 129 3.91 -6.11 8.14
N PHE A 130 3.35 -6.22 6.94
CA PHE A 130 1.91 -6.33 6.71
C PHE A 130 1.61 -6.80 5.27
N PHE A 131 0.39 -7.28 5.08
CA PHE A 131 -0.15 -7.69 3.80
C PHE A 131 -0.98 -6.57 3.20
N LEU A 132 -0.72 -6.22 1.95
CA LEU A 132 -1.52 -5.28 1.18
C LEU A 132 -2.41 -6.05 0.22
N LEU A 133 -3.71 -6.05 0.47
CA LEU A 133 -4.70 -6.62 -0.44
C LEU A 133 -5.24 -5.51 -1.34
N ASP A 134 -4.84 -5.54 -2.61
CA ASP A 134 -5.26 -4.58 -3.62
C ASP A 134 -6.52 -5.07 -4.35
N LEU A 135 -7.66 -4.54 -3.96
CA LEU A 135 -8.96 -4.73 -4.59
C LEU A 135 -9.29 -3.62 -5.60
N GLU A 136 -8.58 -2.49 -5.50
CA GLU A 136 -8.78 -1.34 -6.37
C GLU A 136 -8.38 -1.64 -7.82
N ARG A 137 -7.32 -2.41 -8.02
CA ARG A 137 -6.81 -2.77 -9.36
C ARG A 137 -7.85 -3.49 -10.22
N ASN A 138 -8.75 -4.25 -9.59
CA ASN A 138 -9.87 -4.92 -10.25
C ASN A 138 -11.21 -4.23 -10.00
N ASN A 139 -11.16 -2.95 -9.60
CA ASN A 139 -12.33 -2.07 -9.42
C ASN A 139 -13.40 -2.67 -8.49
N MET A 140 -12.96 -3.33 -7.42
CA MET A 140 -13.83 -3.90 -6.40
C MET A 140 -14.12 -2.86 -5.32
N HIS A 141 -15.30 -2.22 -5.37
CA HIS A 141 -15.70 -1.20 -4.42
C HIS A 141 -16.24 -1.79 -3.13
N TRP A 142 -16.04 -1.09 -1.99
CA TRP A 142 -16.59 -1.50 -0.70
C TRP A 142 -18.08 -1.74 -0.70
N LYS A 143 -18.85 -0.88 -1.36
CA LYS A 143 -20.31 -0.97 -1.49
C LYS A 143 -20.81 -2.21 -2.22
N ASP A 144 -19.98 -2.80 -3.09
CA ASP A 144 -20.33 -3.98 -3.89
C ASP A 144 -20.05 -5.28 -3.16
N LEU A 145 -19.35 -5.23 -2.02
CA LEU A 145 -19.06 -6.40 -1.20
C LEU A 145 -20.28 -6.86 -0.43
N ASN A 146 -20.61 -8.14 -0.59
CA ASN A 146 -21.69 -8.75 0.18
C ASN A 146 -21.26 -9.03 1.64
N PRO A 147 -22.22 -9.28 2.57
CA PRO A 147 -21.91 -9.52 3.98
C PRO A 147 -20.96 -10.70 4.25
N GLN A 148 -21.00 -11.73 3.43
CA GLN A 148 -20.10 -12.88 3.57
C GLN A 148 -18.67 -12.50 3.22
N GLN A 149 -18.45 -11.73 2.15
CA GLN A 149 -17.14 -11.24 1.73
C GLN A 149 -16.54 -10.29 2.78
N LYS A 150 -17.36 -9.38 3.33
CA LYS A 150 -16.94 -8.50 4.45
C LYS A 150 -16.55 -9.31 5.69
N ALA A 151 -17.30 -10.36 6.03
CA ALA A 151 -16.97 -11.25 7.13
C ALA A 151 -15.65 -12.01 6.90
N GLN A 152 -15.39 -12.48 5.69
CA GLN A 152 -14.12 -13.12 5.33
C GLN A 152 -12.93 -12.17 5.41
N LEU A 153 -13.10 -10.91 4.97
CA LEU A 153 -12.08 -9.87 5.15
C LEU A 153 -11.81 -9.60 6.63
N ALA A 154 -12.85 -9.53 7.46
CA ALA A 154 -12.70 -9.36 8.90
C ALA A 154 -11.95 -10.52 9.56
N GLU A 155 -12.24 -11.77 9.19
CA GLU A 155 -11.53 -12.96 9.69
C GLU A 155 -10.04 -12.91 9.30
N LEU A 156 -9.74 -12.53 8.07
CA LEU A 156 -8.37 -12.36 7.58
C LEU A 156 -7.64 -11.24 8.33
N ALA A 157 -8.30 -10.09 8.55
CA ALA A 157 -7.73 -8.94 9.24
C ALA A 157 -7.49 -9.21 10.75
N GLN A 158 -8.32 -10.04 11.39
CA GLN A 158 -8.11 -10.46 12.78
C GLN A 158 -6.89 -11.38 12.94
N THR A 159 -6.55 -12.12 11.89
CA THR A 159 -5.45 -13.09 11.94
C THR A 159 -4.13 -12.50 11.45
N TYR A 160 -4.19 -11.64 10.46
CA TYR A 160 -3.01 -11.09 9.79
C TYR A 160 -3.05 -9.55 9.77
N PRO A 161 -1.90 -8.88 9.83
CA PRO A 161 -1.83 -7.41 9.72
C PRO A 161 -2.20 -6.98 8.29
N LEU A 162 -3.51 -6.85 8.01
CA LEU A 162 -4.06 -6.58 6.70
C LEU A 162 -4.19 -5.08 6.45
N CYS A 163 -3.65 -4.60 5.35
CA CYS A 163 -3.86 -3.27 4.78
C CYS A 163 -4.72 -3.42 3.51
N LEU A 164 -5.76 -2.62 3.37
CA LEU A 164 -6.66 -2.67 2.21
C LEU A 164 -6.41 -1.51 1.26
N SER A 165 -6.41 -1.79 -0.05
CA SER A 165 -6.54 -0.82 -1.13
C SER A 165 -7.81 -1.14 -1.89
N LEU A 166 -8.82 -0.27 -1.81
CA LEU A 166 -10.09 -0.43 -2.50
C LEU A 166 -10.77 0.94 -2.64
N PRO A 167 -11.63 1.13 -3.67
CA PRO A 167 -12.46 2.32 -3.77
C PRO A 167 -13.58 2.31 -2.70
N PHE A 168 -13.70 3.41 -1.97
CA PHE A 168 -14.75 3.63 -0.97
C PHE A 168 -15.06 5.12 -0.83
N GLU A 169 -16.20 5.43 -0.23
CA GLU A 169 -16.61 6.80 0.11
C GLU A 169 -16.41 7.06 1.63
N ALA A 170 -16.18 8.32 2.02
CA ALA A 170 -15.92 8.68 3.41
C ALA A 170 -16.94 8.12 4.44
N PRO A 171 -18.27 8.09 4.16
CA PRO A 171 -19.24 7.48 5.06
C PRO A 171 -19.09 5.97 5.30
N GLU A 172 -18.36 5.26 4.44
CA GLU A 172 -18.14 3.81 4.54
C GLU A 172 -16.95 3.46 5.44
N LEU A 173 -16.15 4.46 5.80
CA LEU A 173 -14.87 4.27 6.46
C LEU A 173 -15.00 3.59 7.83
N ASP A 174 -15.97 3.98 8.64
CA ASP A 174 -16.17 3.37 9.97
C ASP A 174 -16.47 1.86 9.86
N ASP A 175 -17.25 1.44 8.87
CA ASP A 175 -17.52 0.02 8.59
C ASP A 175 -16.26 -0.72 8.15
N ILE A 176 -15.41 -0.09 7.34
CA ILE A 176 -14.12 -0.65 6.92
C ILE A 176 -13.18 -0.81 8.11
N LEU A 177 -13.08 0.20 8.95
CA LEU A 177 -12.24 0.16 10.15
C LEU A 177 -12.74 -0.88 11.18
N ALA A 178 -14.04 -1.13 11.24
CA ALA A 178 -14.64 -2.15 12.09
C ALA A 178 -14.20 -3.59 11.74
N LEU A 179 -13.64 -3.83 10.55
CA LEU A 179 -13.01 -5.12 10.21
C LEU A 179 -11.78 -5.45 11.07
N GLY A 180 -11.19 -4.45 11.74
CA GLY A 180 -9.94 -4.61 12.49
C GLY A 180 -8.69 -4.65 11.61
N ILE A 181 -8.73 -4.01 10.45
CA ILE A 181 -7.57 -3.90 9.54
C ILE A 181 -6.43 -3.12 10.19
N LYS A 182 -5.21 -3.41 9.77
CA LYS A 182 -4.01 -2.67 10.18
C LYS A 182 -4.00 -1.26 9.59
N GLY A 183 -4.52 -1.08 8.38
CA GLY A 183 -4.50 0.21 7.71
C GLY A 183 -5.14 0.21 6.33
N LEU A 184 -5.07 1.37 5.70
CA LEU A 184 -5.53 1.61 4.34
C LEU A 184 -4.37 2.05 3.43
N SER A 185 -4.43 1.63 2.18
CA SER A 185 -3.57 2.13 1.12
C SER A 185 -4.35 3.10 0.26
N LEU A 186 -3.89 4.34 0.21
CA LEU A 186 -4.51 5.41 -0.56
C LEU A 186 -3.57 5.86 -1.69
N LYS A 187 -4.14 6.26 -2.81
CA LYS A 187 -3.42 6.86 -3.93
C LYS A 187 -3.77 8.34 -4.06
N GLY A 188 -2.90 9.10 -4.69
CA GLY A 188 -3.23 10.46 -5.08
C GLY A 188 -4.36 10.46 -6.13
N GLY A 189 -5.22 11.48 -6.12
CA GLY A 189 -6.28 11.65 -7.10
C GLY A 189 -5.73 11.84 -8.53
N GLU A 190 -6.57 11.76 -9.54
CA GLU A 190 -6.21 12.07 -10.92
C GLU A 190 -6.06 13.59 -11.15
N GLU A 191 -5.26 14.01 -12.11
CA GLU A 191 -5.25 15.40 -12.54
C GLU A 191 -6.55 15.72 -13.30
N GLU A 192 -7.33 16.66 -12.81
CA GLU A 192 -8.52 17.14 -13.51
C GLU A 192 -8.15 17.97 -14.76
N LYS A 193 -7.06 18.72 -14.67
CA LYS A 193 -6.44 19.51 -15.74
C LYS A 193 -4.93 19.56 -15.50
N VAL A 194 -4.17 19.79 -16.56
CA VAL A 194 -2.71 19.93 -16.47
C VAL A 194 -2.33 20.93 -15.36
N GLY A 195 -1.69 20.41 -14.32
CA GLY A 195 -1.23 21.18 -13.17
C GLY A 195 -2.31 21.51 -12.11
N TYR A 196 -3.53 20.99 -12.23
CA TYR A 196 -4.60 21.13 -11.25
C TYR A 196 -5.12 19.77 -10.80
N LYS A 197 -5.01 19.50 -9.51
CA LYS A 197 -5.44 18.28 -8.85
C LYS A 197 -6.29 18.64 -7.63
N SER A 198 -7.50 18.08 -7.52
CA SER A 198 -8.29 18.17 -6.30
C SER A 198 -7.88 17.08 -5.32
N PHE A 199 -7.93 17.42 -4.03
CA PHE A 199 -7.82 16.50 -2.91
C PHE A 199 -9.11 16.41 -2.09
N ASP A 200 -10.20 16.99 -2.57
CA ASP A 200 -11.46 17.13 -1.81
C ASP A 200 -11.96 15.78 -1.29
N GLU A 201 -11.94 14.72 -2.11
CA GLU A 201 -12.34 13.36 -1.69
C GLU A 201 -11.40 12.78 -0.62
N LEU A 202 -10.11 13.05 -0.73
CA LEU A 202 -9.12 12.63 0.27
C LEU A 202 -9.26 13.44 1.56
N ASP A 203 -9.56 14.74 1.48
CA ASP A 203 -9.80 15.59 2.64
C ASP A 203 -11.01 15.07 3.44
N ASP A 204 -12.12 14.71 2.77
CA ASP A 204 -13.29 14.10 3.42
C ASP A 204 -12.92 12.79 4.15
N ILE A 205 -12.08 11.95 3.54
CA ILE A 205 -11.59 10.72 4.16
C ILE A 205 -10.71 11.03 5.38
N TYR A 206 -9.79 11.99 5.26
CA TYR A 206 -8.91 12.35 6.37
C TYR A 206 -9.64 13.03 7.52
N GLU A 207 -10.71 13.80 7.27
CA GLU A 207 -11.56 14.35 8.33
C GLU A 207 -12.18 13.25 9.19
N VAL A 208 -12.64 12.15 8.58
CA VAL A 208 -13.18 11.00 9.32
C VAL A 208 -12.07 10.21 10.02
N LEU A 209 -10.86 10.16 9.43
CA LEU A 209 -9.72 9.45 10.01
C LEU A 209 -9.07 10.17 11.21
N MET A 210 -9.31 11.46 11.40
CA MET A 210 -8.77 12.19 12.55
C MET A 210 -9.41 11.72 13.84
N GLU A 211 -8.57 11.42 14.83
CA GLU A 211 -9.04 11.26 16.22
C GLU A 211 -9.45 12.62 16.77
N ASP A 212 -10.57 12.66 17.52
CA ASP A 212 -11.04 13.83 18.28
C ASP A 212 -10.07 14.26 19.40
#